data_2014a9dbfb139bc9f07c4562479b134b
#
_entry.id   2014a9dbfb139bc9f07c4562479b134b
#
_cell.length_a   1.000
_cell.length_b   1.000
_cell.length_c   1.000
_cell.angle_alpha   90.00
_cell.angle_beta   90.00
_cell.angle_gamma   90.00
#
_symmetry.space_group_name_H-M   'P 1'
#
loop_
_entity.id
_entity.type
_entity.pdbx_description
1 polymer ?
#
loop_
_entity_poly.entity_id
_entity_poly.type
_entity_poly.pdbx_seq_one_letter_code
_entity_poly.pdbx_strand_id
1 'polypeptide(L)'
;MTHLLSRLACATVLVVASTCALAQPAELEGVKLEQTTQVSAAPLVLNGAGLRTRAFFKVYVAALYVPKKATDAATLLSQTGPRRVAITMLRDVDAATFAGALNDGLKDNHSEAQLAGLKPQIDALNAAFKQVGEAKKGDIIQLDFAPDVGTRVVVNGQQRGSAMAGDAFFSALLRIWIGDKPADGGLKKGLLGG
;
A
#
# COMPACT_ATOMS: atom_id res chain seq x y z
N MET A 1 29.23 -28.50 -72.75
CA MET A 1 28.58 -29.32 -71.73
C MET A 1 29.02 -28.73 -70.36
N THR A 2 28.28 -27.81 -69.84
CA THR A 2 28.61 -27.07 -68.61
C THR A 2 27.43 -27.24 -67.59
N HIS A 3 27.69 -27.97 -66.52
CA HIS A 3 26.71 -28.21 -65.45
C HIS A 3 26.65 -27.02 -64.53
N LEU A 4 25.48 -26.36 -64.44
CA LEU A 4 25.13 -25.27 -63.53
C LEU A 4 24.57 -25.90 -62.28
N LEU A 5 25.32 -25.92 -61.16
CA LEU A 5 24.87 -26.34 -59.87
C LEU A 5 24.22 -25.15 -59.13
N SER A 6 22.89 -25.17 -59.05
CA SER A 6 22.10 -24.23 -58.25
C SER A 6 22.21 -24.59 -56.77
N ARG A 7 22.81 -23.69 -55.95
CA ARG A 7 22.84 -23.81 -54.47
C ARG A 7 21.62 -23.13 -53.90
N LEU A 8 20.67 -23.92 -53.40
CA LEU A 8 19.54 -23.42 -52.63
C LEU A 8 20.01 -23.14 -51.19
N ALA A 9 20.10 -21.87 -50.82
CA ALA A 9 20.37 -21.47 -49.44
C ALA A 9 19.06 -21.41 -48.65
N CYS A 10 18.89 -22.38 -47.76
CA CYS A 10 17.75 -22.42 -46.83
C CYS A 10 18.04 -21.48 -45.67
N ALA A 11 17.42 -20.31 -45.66
CA ALA A 11 17.50 -19.36 -44.54
C ALA A 11 16.50 -19.80 -43.42
N THR A 12 17.02 -20.39 -42.35
CA THR A 12 16.25 -20.74 -41.19
C THR A 12 15.99 -19.48 -40.36
N VAL A 13 14.77 -18.96 -40.38
CA VAL A 13 14.34 -17.83 -39.52
C VAL A 13 14.07 -18.37 -38.12
N LEU A 14 14.93 -18.05 -37.16
CA LEU A 14 14.77 -18.37 -35.76
C LEU A 14 13.79 -17.36 -35.14
N VAL A 15 12.54 -17.76 -34.98
CA VAL A 15 11.53 -16.96 -34.25
C VAL A 15 11.79 -17.13 -32.74
N VAL A 16 12.41 -16.11 -32.13
CA VAL A 16 12.55 -16.02 -30.68
C VAL A 16 11.21 -15.61 -30.11
N ALA A 17 10.43 -16.55 -29.61
CA ALA A 17 9.21 -16.28 -28.85
C ALA A 17 9.62 -15.73 -27.47
N SER A 18 9.57 -14.41 -27.29
CA SER A 18 9.69 -13.79 -25.98
C SER A 18 8.47 -14.17 -25.12
N THR A 19 8.63 -15.15 -24.26
CA THR A 19 7.62 -15.45 -23.22
C THR A 19 7.64 -14.33 -22.20
N CYS A 20 6.65 -13.42 -22.27
CA CYS A 20 6.33 -12.54 -21.14
C CYS A 20 5.90 -13.42 -19.96
N ALA A 21 6.81 -13.67 -19.04
CA ALA A 21 6.46 -14.26 -17.75
C ALA A 21 5.55 -13.27 -17.03
N LEU A 22 4.24 -13.55 -17.01
CA LEU A 22 3.29 -12.85 -16.13
C LEU A 22 3.72 -13.21 -14.71
N ALA A 23 4.33 -12.26 -14.00
CA ALA A 23 4.62 -12.43 -12.58
C ALA A 23 3.29 -12.72 -11.87
N GLN A 24 3.18 -13.92 -11.28
CA GLN A 24 1.99 -14.24 -10.47
C GLN A 24 1.91 -13.25 -9.30
N PRO A 25 0.71 -12.76 -8.97
CA PRO A 25 0.55 -11.89 -7.82
C PRO A 25 1.05 -12.63 -6.57
N ALA A 26 1.84 -11.94 -5.75
CA ALA A 26 2.21 -12.46 -4.45
C ALA A 26 0.93 -12.64 -3.61
N GLU A 27 0.88 -13.67 -2.76
CA GLU A 27 -0.27 -13.94 -1.90
C GLU A 27 0.18 -13.99 -0.44
N LEU A 28 -0.56 -13.35 0.44
CA LEU A 28 -0.35 -13.38 1.88
C LEU A 28 -1.70 -13.60 2.58
N GLU A 29 -1.83 -14.68 3.36
CA GLU A 29 -3.05 -15.02 4.11
C GLU A 29 -4.32 -15.07 3.24
N GLY A 30 -4.23 -15.57 2.00
CA GLY A 30 -5.33 -15.62 1.04
C GLY A 30 -5.60 -14.28 0.32
N VAL A 31 -4.84 -13.23 0.62
CA VAL A 31 -4.96 -11.92 -0.03
C VAL A 31 -4.00 -11.84 -1.20
N LYS A 32 -4.53 -11.66 -2.41
CA LYS A 32 -3.72 -11.40 -3.62
C LYS A 32 -3.17 -9.99 -3.57
N LEU A 33 -1.86 -9.86 -3.83
CA LEU A 33 -1.14 -8.59 -3.78
C LEU A 33 -0.69 -8.24 -5.20
N GLU A 34 -1.28 -7.20 -5.77
CA GLU A 34 -0.86 -6.69 -7.06
C GLU A 34 0.57 -6.11 -6.97
N GLN A 35 1.42 -6.42 -7.96
CA GLN A 35 2.81 -5.90 -7.97
C GLN A 35 2.88 -4.40 -8.26
N THR A 36 1.87 -3.87 -8.91
CA THR A 36 1.75 -2.44 -9.25
C THR A 36 0.33 -1.94 -9.01
N THR A 37 0.19 -0.66 -8.76
CA THR A 37 -1.10 0.03 -8.65
C THR A 37 -0.98 1.46 -9.15
N GLN A 38 -2.05 2.24 -9.09
CA GLN A 38 -2.03 3.65 -9.44
C GLN A 38 -2.75 4.48 -8.39
N VAL A 39 -2.22 5.67 -8.13
CA VAL A 39 -2.88 6.73 -7.35
C VAL A 39 -2.84 8.00 -8.17
N SER A 40 -4.00 8.60 -8.48
CA SER A 40 -4.10 9.81 -9.33
C SER A 40 -3.30 9.67 -10.64
N ALA A 41 -3.46 8.54 -11.35
CA ALA A 41 -2.75 8.17 -12.58
C ALA A 41 -1.23 7.95 -12.46
N ALA A 42 -0.62 8.17 -11.29
CA ALA A 42 0.81 7.88 -11.08
C ALA A 42 1.00 6.39 -10.75
N PRO A 43 1.89 5.69 -11.46
CA PRO A 43 2.18 4.28 -11.20
C PRO A 43 2.96 4.12 -9.90
N LEU A 44 2.60 3.10 -9.12
CA LEU A 44 3.26 2.72 -7.88
C LEU A 44 3.63 1.24 -7.93
N VAL A 45 4.70 0.88 -7.25
CA VAL A 45 5.15 -0.50 -7.10
C VAL A 45 4.92 -0.97 -5.66
N LEU A 46 4.61 -2.26 -5.50
CA LEU A 46 4.52 -2.88 -4.20
C LEU A 46 5.89 -2.87 -3.52
N ASN A 47 6.03 -2.14 -2.41
CA ASN A 47 7.24 -2.16 -1.59
C ASN A 47 7.32 -3.47 -0.80
N GLY A 48 6.25 -3.79 -0.12
CA GLY A 48 6.11 -5.00 0.67
C GLY A 48 4.72 -5.10 1.29
N ALA A 49 4.45 -6.24 1.91
CA ALA A 49 3.18 -6.51 2.60
C ALA A 49 3.43 -7.30 3.88
N GLY A 50 2.54 -7.14 4.85
CA GLY A 50 2.64 -7.84 6.11
C GLY A 50 1.29 -8.08 6.77
N LEU A 51 1.28 -9.01 7.72
CA LEU A 51 0.11 -9.39 8.50
C LEU A 51 0.07 -8.60 9.81
N ARG A 52 -1.06 -8.00 10.11
CA ARG A 52 -1.36 -7.45 11.44
C ARG A 52 -2.00 -8.53 12.30
N THR A 53 -1.36 -8.85 13.41
CA THR A 53 -1.93 -9.70 14.45
C THR A 53 -2.21 -8.88 15.72
N ARG A 54 -3.28 -9.22 16.44
CA ARG A 54 -3.55 -8.68 17.79
C ARG A 54 -3.94 -9.85 18.69
N ALA A 55 -3.18 -10.07 19.75
CA ALA A 55 -3.21 -11.30 20.52
C ALA A 55 -3.00 -12.50 19.58
N PHE A 56 -3.96 -13.38 19.41
CA PHE A 56 -3.88 -14.56 18.53
C PHE A 56 -4.69 -14.39 17.22
N PHE A 57 -5.24 -13.20 16.99
CA PHE A 57 -6.14 -12.99 15.86
C PHE A 57 -5.41 -12.29 14.70
N LYS A 58 -5.53 -12.84 13.49
CA LYS A 58 -5.19 -12.17 12.24
C LYS A 58 -6.24 -11.10 11.97
N VAL A 59 -5.83 -9.85 11.89
CA VAL A 59 -6.76 -8.72 11.77
C VAL A 59 -6.87 -8.24 10.32
N TYR A 60 -5.72 -7.98 9.68
CA TYR A 60 -5.67 -7.57 8.29
C TYR A 60 -4.29 -7.84 7.67
N VAL A 61 -4.24 -7.87 6.36
CA VAL A 61 -3.01 -7.74 5.57
C VAL A 61 -2.91 -6.27 5.14
N ALA A 62 -1.73 -5.66 5.35
CA ALA A 62 -1.43 -4.35 4.78
C ALA A 62 -0.33 -4.47 3.72
N ALA A 63 -0.49 -3.71 2.63
CA ALA A 63 0.47 -3.59 1.54
C ALA A 63 0.84 -2.11 1.35
N LEU A 64 2.13 -1.82 1.21
CA LEU A 64 2.65 -0.49 0.97
C LEU A 64 3.06 -0.36 -0.50
N TYR A 65 2.49 0.64 -1.18
CA TYR A 65 2.83 0.97 -2.56
C TYR A 65 3.47 2.36 -2.62
N VAL A 66 4.60 2.44 -3.30
CA VAL A 66 5.46 3.62 -3.37
C VAL A 66 5.98 3.85 -4.80
N PRO A 67 6.46 5.06 -5.12
CA PRO A 67 7.11 5.31 -6.41
C PRO A 67 8.38 4.49 -6.63
N LYS A 68 9.16 4.27 -5.56
CA LYS A 68 10.43 3.53 -5.61
C LYS A 68 10.59 2.66 -4.36
N LYS A 69 10.91 1.37 -4.55
CA LYS A 69 11.15 0.43 -3.44
C LYS A 69 12.32 0.88 -2.56
N ALA A 70 12.17 0.65 -1.26
CA ALA A 70 13.23 0.80 -0.27
C ALA A 70 13.03 -0.19 0.89
N THR A 71 14.10 -0.56 1.56
CA THR A 71 14.08 -1.54 2.65
C THR A 71 14.22 -0.91 4.03
N ASP A 72 14.38 0.40 4.08
CA ASP A 72 14.49 1.15 5.35
C ASP A 72 13.36 2.18 5.49
N ALA A 73 12.92 2.36 6.73
CA ALA A 73 11.79 3.22 7.05
C ALA A 73 12.09 4.71 6.77
N ALA A 74 13.32 5.17 6.98
CA ALA A 74 13.68 6.57 6.81
C ALA A 74 13.53 7.00 5.34
N THR A 75 14.05 6.16 4.43
CA THR A 75 13.91 6.37 2.98
C THR A 75 12.44 6.37 2.56
N LEU A 76 11.63 5.41 3.04
CA LEU A 76 10.19 5.35 2.70
C LEU A 76 9.41 6.54 3.23
N LEU A 77 9.71 7.00 4.44
CA LEU A 77 9.06 8.16 5.06
C LEU A 77 9.46 9.49 4.40
N SER A 78 10.65 9.56 3.79
CA SER A 78 11.13 10.75 3.08
C SER A 78 10.73 10.81 1.60
N GLN A 79 10.17 9.73 1.05
CA GLN A 79 9.69 9.76 -0.33
C GLN A 79 8.56 10.79 -0.50
N THR A 80 8.65 11.53 -1.57
CA THR A 80 7.61 12.45 -2.02
C THR A 80 6.77 11.81 -3.13
N GLY A 81 5.65 12.43 -3.47
CA GLY A 81 4.76 11.93 -4.51
C GLY A 81 3.69 10.96 -4.02
N PRO A 82 2.91 10.38 -4.94
CA PRO A 82 1.80 9.50 -4.59
C PRO A 82 2.25 8.23 -3.88
N ARG A 83 1.47 7.80 -2.89
CA ARG A 83 1.73 6.59 -2.09
C ARG A 83 0.40 5.99 -1.63
N ARG A 84 0.37 4.69 -1.36
CA ARG A 84 -0.80 3.98 -0.87
C ARG A 84 -0.43 3.01 0.23
N VAL A 85 -1.22 2.98 1.29
CA VAL A 85 -1.34 1.84 2.19
C VAL A 85 -2.68 1.17 1.88
N ALA A 86 -2.65 -0.08 1.39
CA ALA A 86 -3.84 -0.89 1.13
C ALA A 86 -3.98 -1.94 2.24
N ILE A 87 -5.15 -1.98 2.87
CA ILE A 87 -5.45 -2.87 4.00
C ILE A 87 -6.61 -3.75 3.59
N THR A 88 -6.40 -5.07 3.57
CA THR A 88 -7.46 -6.05 3.35
C THR A 88 -7.83 -6.70 4.68
N MET A 89 -9.08 -6.54 5.09
CA MET A 89 -9.56 -7.06 6.38
C MET A 89 -9.69 -8.58 6.36
N LEU A 90 -9.17 -9.24 7.39
CA LEU A 90 -9.29 -10.71 7.57
C LEU A 90 -10.39 -11.10 8.53
N ARG A 91 -10.99 -10.11 9.20
CA ARG A 91 -12.13 -10.25 10.11
C ARG A 91 -12.91 -8.95 10.18
N ASP A 92 -14.14 -9.04 10.70
CA ASP A 92 -14.94 -7.87 10.96
C ASP A 92 -14.35 -7.06 12.13
N VAL A 93 -14.30 -5.73 11.95
CA VAL A 93 -13.83 -4.78 12.95
C VAL A 93 -14.73 -3.55 12.90
N ASP A 94 -15.24 -3.17 14.04
CA ASP A 94 -15.94 -1.90 14.20
C ASP A 94 -15.05 -0.73 13.77
N ALA A 95 -15.60 0.19 12.97
CA ALA A 95 -14.81 1.27 12.36
C ALA A 95 -14.29 2.26 13.42
N ALA A 96 -15.00 2.46 14.53
CA ALA A 96 -14.51 3.29 15.63
C ALA A 96 -13.33 2.62 16.34
N THR A 97 -13.36 1.30 16.50
CA THR A 97 -12.24 0.50 17.02
C THR A 97 -11.04 0.59 16.09
N PHE A 98 -11.24 0.51 14.76
CA PHE A 98 -10.18 0.65 13.78
C PHE A 98 -9.57 2.07 13.81
N ALA A 99 -10.42 3.11 13.81
CA ALA A 99 -9.97 4.50 13.92
C ALA A 99 -9.23 4.77 15.24
N GLY A 100 -9.71 4.19 16.35
CA GLY A 100 -9.04 4.23 17.65
C GLY A 100 -7.61 3.67 17.58
N ALA A 101 -7.42 2.51 16.95
CA ALA A 101 -6.10 1.92 16.78
C ALA A 101 -5.17 2.78 15.93
N LEU A 102 -5.68 3.48 14.90
CA LEU A 102 -4.89 4.46 14.13
C LEU A 102 -4.49 5.66 15.00
N ASN A 103 -5.41 6.20 15.79
CA ASN A 103 -5.12 7.31 16.69
C ASN A 103 -4.08 6.93 17.76
N ASP A 104 -4.15 5.72 18.30
CA ASP A 104 -3.16 5.23 19.27
C ASP A 104 -1.78 5.10 18.59
N GLY A 105 -1.72 4.54 17.39
CA GLY A 105 -0.49 4.45 16.61
C GLY A 105 0.10 5.83 16.24
N LEU A 106 -0.74 6.85 16.00
CA LEU A 106 -0.29 8.22 15.84
C LEU A 106 0.33 8.76 17.14
N LYS A 107 -0.33 8.58 18.29
CA LYS A 107 0.19 9.01 19.61
C LYS A 107 1.50 8.33 19.97
N ASP A 108 1.65 7.05 19.64
CA ASP A 108 2.85 6.29 19.95
C ASP A 108 4.08 6.79 19.17
N ASN A 109 3.88 7.37 17.99
CA ASN A 109 4.95 7.78 17.08
C ASN A 109 5.15 9.30 16.94
N HIS A 110 4.36 10.12 17.67
CA HIS A 110 4.44 11.58 17.56
C HIS A 110 4.25 12.24 18.92
N SER A 111 4.90 13.42 19.09
CA SER A 111 4.66 14.27 20.26
C SER A 111 3.28 14.95 20.17
N GLU A 112 2.77 15.39 21.33
CA GLU A 112 1.51 16.14 21.41
C GLU A 112 1.51 17.40 20.52
N ALA A 113 2.65 18.11 20.45
CA ALA A 113 2.80 19.29 19.59
C ALA A 113 2.68 18.95 18.10
N GLN A 114 3.26 17.82 17.68
CA GLN A 114 3.13 17.34 16.29
C GLN A 114 1.68 16.96 15.97
N LEU A 115 0.99 16.25 16.89
CA LEU A 115 -0.41 15.88 16.71
C LEU A 115 -1.34 17.09 16.72
N ALA A 116 -1.04 18.10 17.53
CA ALA A 116 -1.80 19.37 17.54
C ALA A 116 -1.77 20.06 16.18
N GLY A 117 -0.62 20.03 15.48
CA GLY A 117 -0.48 20.56 14.13
C GLY A 117 -1.24 19.75 13.06
N LEU A 118 -1.59 18.50 13.35
CA LEU A 118 -2.30 17.60 12.43
C LEU A 118 -3.77 17.37 12.85
N LYS A 119 -4.23 18.08 13.88
CA LYS A 119 -5.58 17.88 14.44
C LYS A 119 -6.70 17.95 13.39
N PRO A 120 -6.75 18.92 12.46
CA PRO A 120 -7.80 18.96 11.45
C PRO A 120 -7.86 17.70 10.59
N GLN A 121 -6.70 17.17 10.21
CA GLN A 121 -6.61 15.95 9.39
C GLN A 121 -7.00 14.71 10.19
N ILE A 122 -6.61 14.62 11.46
CA ILE A 122 -7.00 13.54 12.35
C ILE A 122 -8.51 13.54 12.57
N ASP A 123 -9.12 14.70 12.78
CA ASP A 123 -10.58 14.84 12.93
C ASP A 123 -11.31 14.41 11.65
N ALA A 124 -10.78 14.78 10.46
CA ALA A 124 -11.33 14.37 9.17
C ALA A 124 -11.18 12.85 8.93
N LEU A 125 -10.05 12.25 9.35
CA LEU A 125 -9.85 10.80 9.30
C LEU A 125 -10.89 10.06 10.14
N ASN A 126 -11.10 10.52 11.38
CA ASN A 126 -12.09 9.94 12.30
C ASN A 126 -13.52 10.08 11.75
N ALA A 127 -13.85 11.22 11.13
CA ALA A 127 -15.14 11.44 10.48
C ALA A 127 -15.33 10.52 9.28
N ALA A 128 -14.27 10.26 8.48
CA ALA A 128 -14.32 9.32 7.35
C ALA A 128 -14.61 7.89 7.84
N PHE A 129 -13.92 7.42 8.90
CA PHE A 129 -14.18 6.09 9.45
C PHE A 129 -15.57 5.98 10.12
N LYS A 130 -16.06 7.04 10.72
CA LYS A 130 -17.44 7.05 11.23
C LYS A 130 -18.49 6.78 10.15
N GLN A 131 -18.23 7.22 8.91
CA GLN A 131 -19.12 6.92 7.76
C GLN A 131 -19.03 5.46 7.29
N VAL A 132 -17.96 4.74 7.63
CA VAL A 132 -17.79 3.32 7.28
C VAL A 132 -18.68 2.44 8.17
N GLY A 133 -18.80 2.76 9.45
CA GLY A 133 -19.57 2.00 10.45
C GLY A 133 -18.87 0.72 10.88
N GLU A 134 -18.70 -0.24 9.99
CA GLU A 134 -18.03 -1.52 10.21
C GLU A 134 -17.16 -1.87 9.00
N ALA A 135 -15.94 -2.29 9.24
CA ALA A 135 -15.05 -2.88 8.24
C ALA A 135 -15.19 -4.39 8.31
N LYS A 136 -15.75 -5.00 7.26
CA LYS A 136 -16.03 -6.44 7.20
C LYS A 136 -14.85 -7.22 6.66
N LYS A 137 -14.78 -8.50 6.99
CA LYS A 137 -13.83 -9.42 6.36
C LYS A 137 -13.93 -9.34 4.84
N GLY A 138 -12.79 -9.14 4.18
CA GLY A 138 -12.68 -8.97 2.73
C GLY A 138 -12.76 -7.50 2.27
N ASP A 139 -13.17 -6.57 3.12
CA ASP A 139 -13.14 -5.15 2.77
C ASP A 139 -11.70 -4.67 2.53
N ILE A 140 -11.56 -3.82 1.52
CA ILE A 140 -10.29 -3.17 1.17
C ILE A 140 -10.38 -1.70 1.57
N ILE A 141 -9.55 -1.31 2.53
CA ILE A 141 -9.39 0.08 2.97
C ILE A 141 -8.07 0.59 2.38
N GLN A 142 -8.12 1.68 1.62
CA GLN A 142 -6.95 2.30 1.04
C GLN A 142 -6.78 3.70 1.63
N LEU A 143 -5.57 3.99 2.08
CA LEU A 143 -5.12 5.34 2.41
C LEU A 143 -4.24 5.80 1.25
N ASP A 144 -4.82 6.62 0.38
CA ASP A 144 -4.19 7.11 -0.85
C ASP A 144 -3.72 8.53 -0.66
N PHE A 145 -2.45 8.78 -0.86
CA PHE A 145 -1.90 10.12 -0.89
C PHE A 145 -1.53 10.54 -2.32
N ALA A 146 -1.93 11.73 -2.70
CA ALA A 146 -1.44 12.43 -3.90
C ALA A 146 -1.15 13.89 -3.53
N PRO A 147 -0.02 14.48 -4.00
CA PRO A 147 0.42 15.82 -3.59
C PRO A 147 -0.64 16.91 -3.75
N ASP A 148 -1.35 16.89 -4.90
CA ASP A 148 -2.34 17.91 -5.25
C ASP A 148 -3.72 17.69 -4.61
N VAL A 149 -3.94 16.53 -3.99
CA VAL A 149 -5.25 16.13 -3.42
C VAL A 149 -5.16 15.99 -1.90
N GLY A 150 -4.06 15.47 -1.39
CA GLY A 150 -3.90 15.03 0.00
C GLY A 150 -4.20 13.55 0.20
N THR A 151 -4.39 13.15 1.46
CA THR A 151 -4.71 11.78 1.85
C THR A 151 -6.21 11.52 1.74
N ARG A 152 -6.61 10.45 1.07
CA ARG A 152 -8.00 9.98 0.95
C ARG A 152 -8.18 8.64 1.63
N VAL A 153 -9.31 8.45 2.28
CA VAL A 153 -9.78 7.14 2.73
C VAL A 153 -10.70 6.58 1.66
N VAL A 154 -10.37 5.43 1.10
CA VAL A 154 -11.18 4.74 0.09
C VAL A 154 -11.51 3.35 0.61
N VAL A 155 -12.77 2.99 0.65
CA VAL A 155 -13.25 1.68 1.10
C VAL A 155 -14.01 1.02 -0.03
N ASN A 156 -13.53 -0.13 -0.49
CA ASN A 156 -14.09 -0.87 -1.62
C ASN A 156 -14.30 0.01 -2.87
N GLY A 157 -13.30 0.85 -3.18
CA GLY A 157 -13.33 1.76 -4.33
C GLY A 157 -14.14 3.05 -4.12
N GLN A 158 -14.79 3.24 -2.98
CA GLN A 158 -15.56 4.44 -2.67
C GLN A 158 -14.84 5.33 -1.66
N GLN A 159 -14.62 6.59 -2.02
CA GLN A 159 -14.04 7.56 -1.09
C GLN A 159 -15.00 7.81 0.09
N ARG A 160 -14.44 7.87 1.30
CA ARG A 160 -15.14 8.23 2.55
C ARG A 160 -14.57 9.54 3.08
N GLY A 161 -15.47 10.47 3.37
CA GLY A 161 -15.07 11.79 3.84
C GLY A 161 -14.32 12.64 2.81
N SER A 162 -13.77 13.75 3.27
CA SER A 162 -12.95 14.67 2.47
C SER A 162 -11.50 14.25 2.45
N ALA A 163 -10.75 14.70 1.43
CA ALA A 163 -9.30 14.55 1.39
C ALA A 163 -8.64 15.42 2.48
N MET A 164 -7.56 14.89 3.07
CA MET A 164 -6.79 15.55 4.11
C MET A 164 -5.49 16.07 3.52
N ALA A 165 -5.36 17.38 3.43
CA ALA A 165 -4.22 18.02 2.78
C ALA A 165 -2.89 17.82 3.53
N GLY A 166 -1.80 17.83 2.78
CA GLY A 166 -0.43 17.85 3.27
C GLY A 166 0.24 16.47 3.35
N ASP A 167 1.48 16.42 2.85
CA ASP A 167 2.34 15.23 2.88
C ASP A 167 2.68 14.80 4.31
N ALA A 168 2.85 15.77 5.21
CA ALA A 168 3.17 15.52 6.62
C ALA A 168 2.13 14.59 7.29
N PHE A 169 0.85 14.71 6.92
CA PHE A 169 -0.19 13.85 7.48
C PHE A 169 -0.06 12.40 7.01
N PHE A 170 0.16 12.17 5.71
CA PHE A 170 0.37 10.81 5.21
C PHE A 170 1.63 10.18 5.80
N SER A 171 2.72 10.94 5.90
CA SER A 171 3.96 10.49 6.54
C SER A 171 3.75 10.17 8.02
N ALA A 172 2.92 10.94 8.73
CA ALA A 172 2.54 10.65 10.10
C ALA A 172 1.73 9.35 10.20
N LEU A 173 0.74 9.13 9.31
CA LEU A 173 0.00 7.87 9.24
C LEU A 173 0.91 6.69 8.95
N LEU A 174 1.83 6.82 8.01
CA LEU A 174 2.71 5.72 7.62
C LEU A 174 3.60 5.25 8.79
N ARG A 175 3.97 6.15 9.72
CA ARG A 175 4.71 5.81 10.95
C ARG A 175 3.97 4.83 11.86
N ILE A 176 2.65 4.73 11.78
CA ILE A 176 1.85 3.72 12.51
C ILE A 176 2.37 2.32 12.21
N TRP A 177 2.80 2.08 10.98
CA TRP A 177 3.24 0.75 10.53
C TRP A 177 4.75 0.60 10.42
N ILE A 178 5.48 1.64 10.02
CA ILE A 178 6.93 1.55 9.80
C ILE A 178 7.77 2.46 10.70
N GLY A 179 7.14 3.20 11.63
CA GLY A 179 7.80 4.08 12.60
C GLY A 179 8.54 3.31 13.72
N ASP A 180 9.02 4.02 14.72
CA ASP A 180 9.81 3.46 15.82
C ASP A 180 8.97 2.57 16.74
N LYS A 181 7.68 2.91 16.91
CA LYS A 181 6.70 2.12 17.66
C LYS A 181 5.61 1.60 16.70
N PRO A 182 5.94 0.61 15.87
CA PRO A 182 4.99 0.12 14.87
C PRO A 182 3.84 -0.64 15.54
N ALA A 183 2.66 -0.59 14.90
CA ALA A 183 1.50 -1.34 15.36
C ALA A 183 1.79 -2.85 15.50
N ASP A 184 2.71 -3.38 14.69
CA ASP A 184 3.15 -4.79 14.72
C ASP A 184 4.54 -4.90 14.08
N GLY A 185 5.49 -5.54 14.77
CA GLY A 185 6.87 -5.67 14.28
C GLY A 185 7.00 -6.58 13.05
N GLY A 186 6.22 -7.66 12.97
CA GLY A 186 6.19 -8.55 11.81
C GLY A 186 5.61 -7.85 10.60
N LEU A 187 4.52 -7.09 10.80
CA LEU A 187 3.94 -6.25 9.77
C LEU A 187 4.95 -5.21 9.25
N LYS A 188 5.66 -4.50 10.15
CA LYS A 188 6.71 -3.56 9.75
C LYS A 188 7.76 -4.24 8.87
N LYS A 189 8.28 -5.40 9.31
CA LYS A 189 9.26 -6.15 8.54
C LYS A 189 8.75 -6.49 7.14
N GLY A 190 7.54 -7.00 7.03
CA GLY A 190 6.91 -7.31 5.75
C GLY A 190 6.73 -6.09 4.84
N LEU A 191 6.31 -4.93 5.39
CA LEU A 191 6.17 -3.68 4.62
C LEU A 191 7.50 -3.13 4.10
N LEU A 192 8.61 -3.42 4.81
CA LEU A 192 9.97 -3.07 4.40
C LEU A 192 10.59 -4.07 3.41
N GLY A 193 9.81 -5.07 2.96
CA GLY A 193 10.25 -6.04 1.95
C GLY A 193 11.04 -7.22 2.50
N GLY A 194 10.92 -7.50 3.81
CA GLY A 194 11.62 -8.59 4.52
C GLY A 194 10.73 -9.81 4.80
#